data_838de379ba9060f92a6aa4774505ab71
#
_entry.id   838de379ba9060f92a6aa4774505ab71
#
_cell.length_a   1.000
_cell.length_b   1.000
_cell.length_c   1.000
_cell.angle_alpha   90.00
_cell.angle_beta   90.00
_cell.angle_gamma   90.00
#
_symmetry.space_group_name_H-M   'P 1'
#
loop_
_entity.id
_entity.type
_entity.pdbx_description
1 polymer ?
#
loop_
_entity_poly.entity_id
_entity_poly.type
_entity_poly.pdbx_seq_one_letter_code
_entity_poly.pdbx_strand_id
1 'polypeptide(L)'
;MNNLVWKLLRQHISIGQLTGFFFANLFGMVIVLLSAQFYKDVVPIFTEGDSFMKKDYMTATKKISTLGSFAGKSNTFSSEEIEELKKQPFTRSVGAFTPSQFKVSAGLGMQEAGIHLSTEMFFEAVPDKFVDVSLDKWHFDENTHTIPIIIPRNYLNLYNFGFAQSRSLPKLSEGLMSLIQMDILMRGNGRVEQYKGNIVGFSNRLNTILVPQSFMNWANQNFAPDSQPDPSRLIIEVDNPADASIAKYFQQKGYETEDGKLDAGKTTYFLRLIVGIVLA
;
A
#
# COMPACT_ATOMS: atom_id res chain seq x y z
N MET A 1 -31.81 5.27 -65.17
CA MET A 1 -30.89 4.27 -64.64
C MET A 1 -30.98 4.08 -63.12
N ASN A 2 -31.24 5.13 -62.36
CA ASN A 2 -31.30 5.04 -60.86
C ASN A 2 -32.50 4.25 -60.30
N ASN A 3 -33.65 4.21 -60.97
CA ASN A 3 -34.83 3.51 -60.42
C ASN A 3 -34.74 1.99 -60.47
N LEU A 4 -34.01 1.42 -61.40
CA LEU A 4 -33.82 -0.02 -61.52
C LEU A 4 -32.83 -0.58 -60.47
N VAL A 5 -31.79 0.17 -60.21
CA VAL A 5 -30.81 -0.14 -59.17
C VAL A 5 -31.45 -0.08 -57.76
N TRP A 6 -32.27 0.94 -57.50
CA TRP A 6 -33.05 1.09 -56.26
C TRP A 6 -34.07 -0.06 -56.08
N LYS A 7 -34.72 -0.49 -57.14
CA LYS A 7 -35.68 -1.62 -57.09
C LYS A 7 -35.01 -2.94 -56.82
N LEU A 8 -33.85 -3.19 -57.41
CA LEU A 8 -33.03 -4.39 -57.17
C LEU A 8 -32.45 -4.42 -55.73
N LEU A 9 -31.94 -3.29 -55.24
CA LEU A 9 -31.43 -3.19 -53.87
C LEU A 9 -32.53 -3.45 -52.83
N ARG A 10 -33.76 -2.96 -53.07
CA ARG A 10 -34.88 -3.12 -52.14
C ARG A 10 -35.44 -4.56 -52.10
N GLN A 11 -35.23 -5.36 -53.18
CA GLN A 11 -35.66 -6.77 -53.25
C GLN A 11 -34.69 -7.73 -52.54
N HIS A 12 -33.43 -7.32 -52.36
CA HIS A 12 -32.39 -8.17 -51.77
C HIS A 12 -31.98 -7.81 -50.35
N ILE A 13 -32.39 -6.66 -49.82
CA ILE A 13 -32.08 -6.27 -48.43
C ILE A 13 -33.31 -6.57 -47.59
N SER A 14 -33.26 -7.61 -46.78
CA SER A 14 -34.27 -7.84 -45.76
C SER A 14 -34.06 -6.82 -44.61
N ILE A 15 -35.10 -6.09 -44.25
CA ILE A 15 -35.09 -5.09 -43.17
C ILE A 15 -34.60 -5.78 -41.87
N GLY A 16 -35.01 -7.02 -41.64
CA GLY A 16 -34.58 -7.79 -40.47
C GLY A 16 -33.06 -8.03 -40.41
N GLN A 17 -32.43 -8.35 -41.55
CA GLN A 17 -30.98 -8.53 -41.62
C GLN A 17 -30.23 -7.22 -41.41
N LEU A 18 -30.72 -6.12 -41.97
CA LEU A 18 -30.11 -4.79 -41.76
C LEU A 18 -30.22 -4.36 -40.31
N THR A 19 -31.37 -4.55 -39.68
CA THR A 19 -31.60 -4.25 -38.28
C THR A 19 -30.73 -5.11 -37.37
N GLY A 20 -30.64 -6.43 -37.68
CA GLY A 20 -29.77 -7.36 -36.94
C GLY A 20 -28.29 -6.93 -37.03
N PHE A 21 -27.84 -6.60 -38.26
CA PHE A 21 -26.48 -6.11 -38.47
C PHE A 21 -26.18 -4.80 -37.71
N PHE A 22 -27.16 -3.86 -37.73
CA PHE A 22 -27.02 -2.60 -36.98
C PHE A 22 -26.86 -2.86 -35.48
N PHE A 23 -27.74 -3.67 -34.89
CA PHE A 23 -27.62 -3.98 -33.46
C PHE A 23 -26.34 -4.77 -33.13
N ALA A 24 -25.94 -5.72 -33.97
CA ALA A 24 -24.69 -6.46 -33.75
C ALA A 24 -23.47 -5.52 -33.72
N ASN A 25 -23.39 -4.56 -34.66
CA ASN A 25 -22.33 -3.56 -34.69
C ASN A 25 -22.42 -2.60 -33.50
N LEU A 26 -23.63 -2.16 -33.12
CA LEU A 26 -23.84 -1.29 -31.97
C LEU A 26 -23.34 -1.96 -30.68
N PHE A 27 -23.76 -3.21 -30.43
CA PHE A 27 -23.31 -3.95 -29.26
C PHE A 27 -21.81 -4.25 -29.28
N GLY A 28 -21.26 -4.61 -30.44
CA GLY A 28 -19.83 -4.81 -30.61
C GLY A 28 -19.03 -3.53 -30.26
N MET A 29 -19.47 -2.38 -30.80
CA MET A 29 -18.83 -1.10 -30.52
C MET A 29 -18.94 -0.71 -29.03
N VAL A 30 -20.09 -0.94 -28.41
CA VAL A 30 -20.29 -0.68 -26.97
C VAL A 30 -19.34 -1.54 -26.13
N ILE A 31 -19.21 -2.83 -26.45
CA ILE A 31 -18.30 -3.75 -25.74
C ILE A 31 -16.86 -3.28 -25.88
N VAL A 32 -16.41 -2.90 -27.08
CA VAL A 32 -15.05 -2.40 -27.32
C VAL A 32 -14.80 -1.11 -26.54
N LEU A 33 -15.72 -0.15 -26.58
CA LEU A 33 -15.58 1.11 -25.85
C LEU A 33 -15.57 0.91 -24.34
N LEU A 34 -16.46 0.05 -23.81
CA LEU A 34 -16.48 -0.28 -22.38
C LEU A 34 -15.19 -0.97 -21.95
N SER A 35 -14.66 -1.89 -22.79
CA SER A 35 -13.38 -2.56 -22.49
C SER A 35 -12.21 -1.59 -22.48
N ALA A 36 -12.16 -0.66 -23.44
CA ALA A 36 -11.14 0.39 -23.48
C ALA A 36 -11.25 1.35 -22.28
N GLN A 37 -12.48 1.75 -21.94
CA GLN A 37 -12.74 2.59 -20.77
C GLN A 37 -12.35 1.86 -19.47
N PHE A 38 -12.78 0.62 -19.32
CA PHE A 38 -12.44 -0.21 -18.17
C PHE A 38 -10.92 -0.39 -18.03
N TYR A 39 -10.22 -0.65 -19.14
CA TYR A 39 -8.76 -0.71 -19.13
C TYR A 39 -8.14 0.60 -18.64
N LYS A 40 -8.60 1.74 -19.19
CA LYS A 40 -8.09 3.07 -18.84
C LYS A 40 -8.34 3.41 -17.36
N ASP A 41 -9.50 3.04 -16.82
CA ASP A 41 -9.91 3.42 -15.46
C ASP A 41 -9.37 2.44 -14.40
N VAL A 42 -9.22 1.16 -14.75
CA VAL A 42 -8.84 0.11 -13.81
C VAL A 42 -7.33 -0.12 -13.75
N VAL A 43 -6.63 -0.06 -14.89
CA VAL A 43 -5.17 -0.24 -14.91
C VAL A 43 -4.44 0.76 -14.02
N PRO A 44 -4.78 2.06 -13.99
CA PRO A 44 -4.16 3.01 -13.08
C PRO A 44 -4.32 2.62 -11.60
N ILE A 45 -5.48 2.10 -11.20
CA ILE A 45 -5.73 1.68 -9.81
C ILE A 45 -4.70 0.62 -9.36
N PHE A 46 -4.28 -0.26 -10.28
CA PHE A 46 -3.28 -1.30 -10.00
C PHE A 46 -1.83 -0.87 -10.29
N THR A 47 -1.62 0.22 -11.05
CA THR A 47 -0.29 0.65 -11.48
C THR A 47 0.14 2.01 -10.92
N GLU A 48 -0.80 2.92 -10.65
CA GLU A 48 -0.50 4.29 -10.19
C GLU A 48 -0.14 4.39 -8.70
N GLY A 49 -0.33 3.32 -7.91
CA GLY A 49 0.27 3.23 -6.57
C GLY A 49 1.82 3.30 -6.61
N ASP A 50 2.42 3.07 -7.77
CA ASP A 50 3.87 2.88 -7.93
C ASP A 50 4.58 3.89 -8.85
N SER A 51 3.86 4.89 -9.40
CA SER A 51 4.41 5.68 -10.52
C SER A 51 5.48 6.71 -10.15
N PHE A 52 5.78 6.96 -8.89
CA PHE A 52 6.75 8.00 -8.51
C PHE A 52 8.19 7.51 -8.29
N MET A 53 8.43 6.20 -8.13
CA MET A 53 9.81 5.66 -8.13
C MET A 53 9.87 4.26 -8.72
N LYS A 54 10.73 4.06 -9.70
CA LYS A 54 11.03 2.80 -10.42
C LYS A 54 11.70 1.71 -9.56
N LYS A 55 11.45 1.67 -8.26
CA LYS A 55 12.01 0.66 -7.39
C LYS A 55 10.88 -0.26 -6.93
N ASP A 56 10.96 -1.51 -7.30
CA ASP A 56 10.01 -2.50 -6.91
C ASP A 56 10.37 -3.05 -5.52
N TYR A 57 9.55 -2.72 -4.53
CA TYR A 57 9.69 -3.22 -3.18
C TYR A 57 8.60 -4.23 -2.85
N MET A 58 8.96 -5.21 -2.05
CA MET A 58 8.05 -6.23 -1.50
C MET A 58 8.23 -6.29 0.00
N THR A 59 7.14 -6.46 0.73
CA THR A 59 7.18 -6.73 2.16
C THR A 59 7.07 -8.23 2.37
N ALA A 60 8.02 -8.83 3.09
CA ALA A 60 8.02 -10.24 3.44
C ALA A 60 7.68 -10.43 4.92
N THR A 61 6.79 -11.38 5.21
CA THR A 61 6.45 -11.89 6.54
C THR A 61 6.59 -13.40 6.54
N LYS A 62 6.73 -14.02 7.72
CA LYS A 62 6.68 -15.48 7.84
C LYS A 62 5.25 -15.94 8.01
N LYS A 63 4.89 -17.01 7.31
CA LYS A 63 3.59 -17.66 7.45
C LYS A 63 3.45 -18.27 8.83
N ILE A 64 2.47 -17.78 9.61
CA ILE A 64 2.12 -18.33 10.89
C ILE A 64 1.04 -19.39 10.69
N SER A 65 1.39 -20.67 10.79
CA SER A 65 0.34 -21.69 10.95
C SER A 65 -0.08 -21.74 12.42
N THR A 66 -1.39 -21.88 12.68
CA THR A 66 -1.92 -22.03 14.05
C THR A 66 -1.24 -23.16 14.82
N LEU A 67 -0.90 -24.26 14.14
CA LEU A 67 -0.13 -25.36 14.70
C LEU A 67 1.36 -24.99 14.93
N GLY A 68 1.94 -24.11 14.10
CA GLY A 68 3.31 -23.64 14.23
C GLY A 68 3.53 -22.73 15.45
N SER A 69 2.53 -21.90 15.80
CA SER A 69 2.57 -21.09 17.02
C SER A 69 2.61 -21.95 18.29
N PHE A 70 1.87 -23.05 18.32
CA PHE A 70 1.92 -24.00 19.43
C PHE A 70 3.23 -24.80 19.48
N ALA A 71 3.93 -24.92 18.35
CA ALA A 71 5.22 -25.60 18.25
C ALA A 71 6.43 -24.67 18.50
N GLY A 72 6.21 -23.43 18.96
CA GLY A 72 7.28 -22.49 19.27
C GLY A 72 8.07 -21.98 18.06
N LYS A 73 7.52 -22.08 16.82
CA LYS A 73 8.14 -21.48 15.63
C LYS A 73 8.04 -19.97 15.70
N SER A 74 9.17 -19.28 15.70
CA SER A 74 9.24 -17.84 15.65
C SER A 74 8.71 -17.31 14.31
N ASN A 75 7.94 -16.25 14.37
CA ASN A 75 7.51 -15.47 13.19
C ASN A 75 8.51 -14.38 12.80
N THR A 76 9.66 -14.35 13.49
CA THR A 76 10.72 -13.37 13.25
C THR A 76 11.78 -13.92 12.31
N PHE A 77 12.53 -13.03 11.67
CA PHE A 77 13.63 -13.37 10.78
C PHE A 77 14.95 -13.35 11.55
N SER A 78 15.69 -14.44 11.52
CA SER A 78 17.03 -14.45 12.08
C SER A 78 18.01 -13.68 11.20
N SER A 79 19.15 -13.32 11.76
CA SER A 79 20.23 -12.66 11.02
C SER A 79 20.71 -13.49 9.83
N GLU A 80 20.77 -14.82 9.99
CA GLU A 80 21.18 -15.76 8.94
C GLU A 80 20.18 -15.76 7.78
N GLU A 81 18.87 -15.75 8.08
CA GLU A 81 17.81 -15.70 7.06
C GLU A 81 17.84 -14.39 6.28
N ILE A 82 18.12 -13.28 6.96
CA ILE A 82 18.25 -11.96 6.32
C ILE A 82 19.47 -11.96 5.39
N GLU A 83 20.60 -12.50 5.83
CA GLU A 83 21.80 -12.59 4.99
C GLU A 83 21.63 -13.56 3.81
N GLU A 84 20.91 -14.66 4.00
CA GLU A 84 20.54 -15.56 2.90
C GLU A 84 19.67 -14.87 1.86
N LEU A 85 18.68 -14.09 2.32
CA LEU A 85 17.79 -13.32 1.43
C LEU A 85 18.54 -12.24 0.65
N LYS A 86 19.50 -11.56 1.28
CA LYS A 86 20.38 -10.58 0.60
C LYS A 86 21.20 -11.18 -0.54
N LYS A 87 21.53 -12.47 -0.44
CA LYS A 87 22.34 -13.18 -1.47
C LYS A 87 21.52 -13.69 -2.65
N GLN A 88 20.17 -13.57 -2.60
CA GLN A 88 19.34 -14.05 -3.72
C GLN A 88 19.53 -13.18 -4.95
N PRO A 89 19.57 -13.77 -6.18
CA PRO A 89 19.82 -13.02 -7.42
C PRO A 89 18.80 -11.96 -7.71
N PHE A 90 17.55 -12.12 -7.23
CA PHE A 90 16.46 -11.16 -7.41
C PHE A 90 16.49 -10.00 -6.38
N THR A 91 17.34 -10.09 -5.37
CA THR A 91 17.39 -9.13 -4.26
C THR A 91 18.45 -8.06 -4.51
N ARG A 92 18.04 -6.80 -4.56
CA ARG A 92 18.96 -5.65 -4.59
C ARG A 92 19.34 -5.21 -3.18
N SER A 93 18.35 -5.11 -2.32
CA SER A 93 18.59 -4.71 -0.93
C SER A 93 17.48 -5.21 -0.01
N VAL A 94 17.83 -5.40 1.26
CA VAL A 94 16.89 -5.81 2.31
C VAL A 94 16.96 -4.80 3.45
N GLY A 95 15.81 -4.43 3.98
CA GLY A 95 15.65 -3.67 5.22
C GLY A 95 14.75 -4.42 6.19
N ALA A 96 14.96 -4.20 7.47
CA ALA A 96 14.09 -4.74 8.51
C ALA A 96 13.14 -3.64 8.99
N PHE A 97 11.89 -4.00 9.29
CA PHE A 97 11.01 -3.15 10.05
C PHE A 97 11.38 -3.23 11.53
N THR A 98 11.51 -2.07 12.15
CA THR A 98 11.75 -1.95 13.59
C THR A 98 10.47 -1.44 14.23
N PRO A 99 9.69 -2.28 14.93
CA PRO A 99 8.47 -1.86 15.60
C PRO A 99 8.75 -1.16 16.92
N SER A 100 7.81 -0.30 17.36
CA SER A 100 7.80 0.23 18.72
C SER A 100 7.59 -0.90 19.73
N GLN A 101 8.48 -0.99 20.72
CA GLN A 101 8.40 -1.97 21.81
C GLN A 101 7.75 -1.38 23.07
N PHE A 102 7.20 -0.20 22.95
CA PHE A 102 6.52 0.57 24.00
C PHE A 102 5.11 0.96 23.54
N LYS A 103 4.26 1.35 24.48
CA LYS A 103 2.89 1.77 24.15
C LYS A 103 2.89 3.20 23.64
N VAL A 104 2.21 3.40 22.51
CA VAL A 104 2.01 4.72 21.90
C VAL A 104 0.52 5.00 21.82
N SER A 105 0.11 6.16 22.25
CA SER A 105 -1.26 6.66 22.05
C SER A 105 -1.19 8.01 21.36
N ALA A 106 -1.99 8.20 20.33
CA ALA A 106 -2.15 9.50 19.68
C ALA A 106 -3.46 10.14 20.09
N GLY A 107 -3.41 11.40 20.44
CA GLY A 107 -4.56 12.25 20.73
C GLY A 107 -4.70 13.34 19.67
N LEU A 108 -5.93 13.56 19.22
CA LEU A 108 -6.31 14.73 18.45
C LEU A 108 -7.30 15.53 19.28
N GLY A 109 -6.88 16.70 19.73
CA GLY A 109 -7.73 17.65 20.42
C GLY A 109 -8.15 18.78 19.48
N MET A 110 -9.41 18.83 19.06
CA MET A 110 -10.02 20.04 18.52
C MET A 110 -10.71 20.77 19.69
N GLN A 111 -9.95 21.60 20.41
CA GLN A 111 -10.46 22.29 21.61
C GLN A 111 -11.70 23.14 21.31
N GLU A 112 -11.75 23.76 20.14
CA GLU A 112 -12.89 24.58 19.68
C GLU A 112 -14.17 23.77 19.42
N ALA A 113 -14.03 22.47 19.12
CA ALA A 113 -15.17 21.58 18.85
C ALA A 113 -15.50 20.64 20.03
N GLY A 114 -14.75 20.71 21.15
CA GLY A 114 -14.93 19.81 22.29
C GLY A 114 -14.64 18.34 21.96
N ILE A 115 -13.92 18.06 20.88
CA ILE A 115 -13.62 16.70 20.42
C ILE A 115 -12.23 16.30 20.92
N HIS A 116 -12.20 15.24 21.73
CA HIS A 116 -10.97 14.56 22.14
C HIS A 116 -11.02 13.14 21.61
N LEU A 117 -10.22 12.87 20.59
CA LEU A 117 -10.03 11.53 20.06
C LEU A 117 -8.68 11.02 20.54
N SER A 118 -8.68 9.85 21.16
CA SER A 118 -7.44 9.15 21.52
C SER A 118 -7.51 7.72 20.99
N THR A 119 -6.42 7.28 20.38
CA THR A 119 -6.30 5.91 19.87
C THR A 119 -4.91 5.37 20.15
N GLU A 120 -4.80 4.06 20.35
CA GLU A 120 -3.49 3.40 20.34
C GLU A 120 -2.94 3.38 18.92
N MET A 121 -1.65 3.63 18.78
CA MET A 121 -0.92 3.60 17.53
C MET A 121 0.27 2.66 17.64
N PHE A 122 0.63 2.09 16.49
CA PHE A 122 1.85 1.30 16.36
C PHE A 122 2.78 2.03 15.41
N PHE A 123 3.94 2.41 15.92
CA PHE A 123 4.99 3.00 15.10
C PHE A 123 5.93 1.91 14.61
N GLU A 124 6.35 2.06 13.37
CA GLU A 124 7.44 1.27 12.80
C GLU A 124 8.46 2.21 12.17
N ALA A 125 9.69 1.74 12.07
CA ALA A 125 10.73 2.39 11.31
C ALA A 125 11.29 1.43 10.27
N VAL A 126 11.74 1.99 9.16
CA VAL A 126 12.51 1.28 8.13
C VAL A 126 13.73 2.11 7.79
N PRO A 127 14.82 1.52 7.25
CA PRO A 127 15.94 2.32 6.77
C PRO A 127 15.48 3.37 5.75
N ASP A 128 15.99 4.58 5.86
CA ASP A 128 15.54 5.77 5.12
C ASP A 128 15.50 5.56 3.59
N LYS A 129 16.36 4.71 3.06
CA LYS A 129 16.39 4.37 1.62
C LYS A 129 15.10 3.73 1.09
N PHE A 130 14.26 3.18 1.98
CA PHE A 130 12.98 2.56 1.65
C PHE A 130 11.79 3.50 1.83
N VAL A 131 12.01 4.67 2.39
CA VAL A 131 10.97 5.70 2.57
C VAL A 131 10.67 6.35 1.21
N ASP A 132 9.40 6.43 0.84
CA ASP A 132 8.92 6.94 -0.46
C ASP A 132 8.44 8.40 -0.41
N VAL A 133 8.87 9.15 0.61
CA VAL A 133 8.52 10.56 0.85
C VAL A 133 9.80 11.37 0.94
N SER A 134 9.74 12.69 0.68
CA SER A 134 10.88 13.59 0.87
C SER A 134 11.40 13.53 2.30
N LEU A 135 12.72 13.41 2.44
CA LEU A 135 13.38 13.31 3.73
C LEU A 135 13.75 14.68 4.35
N ASP A 136 13.37 15.80 3.73
CA ASP A 136 13.75 17.15 4.20
C ASP A 136 13.30 17.43 5.62
N LYS A 137 12.15 16.89 6.02
CA LYS A 137 11.58 17.02 7.37
C LYS A 137 11.64 15.71 8.15
N TRP A 138 12.35 14.71 7.65
CA TRP A 138 12.46 13.37 8.23
C TRP A 138 13.64 13.28 9.19
N HIS A 139 13.67 14.18 10.16
CA HIS A 139 14.72 14.25 11.15
C HIS A 139 14.12 14.32 12.56
N PHE A 140 14.61 13.51 13.48
CA PHE A 140 14.23 13.51 14.88
C PHE A 140 15.34 14.19 15.70
N ASP A 141 14.93 15.16 16.53
CA ASP A 141 15.75 15.81 17.53
C ASP A 141 15.00 15.75 18.87
N GLU A 142 15.60 15.07 19.85
CA GLU A 142 15.01 14.88 21.19
C GLU A 142 14.65 16.21 21.86
N ASN A 143 15.43 17.28 21.64
CA ASN A 143 15.21 18.59 22.26
C ASN A 143 13.93 19.28 21.74
N THR A 144 13.45 18.96 20.56
CA THR A 144 12.27 19.60 19.99
C THR A 144 10.96 19.02 20.50
N HIS A 145 11.00 17.86 21.14
CA HIS A 145 9.81 17.09 21.55
C HIS A 145 8.80 16.88 20.42
N THR A 146 9.32 16.77 19.18
CA THR A 146 8.51 16.63 17.98
C THR A 146 8.93 15.38 17.19
N ILE A 147 7.96 14.57 16.81
CA ILE A 147 8.16 13.34 16.05
C ILE A 147 7.62 13.56 14.64
N PRO A 148 8.46 13.50 13.60
CA PRO A 148 7.96 13.47 12.24
C PRO A 148 7.34 12.10 11.94
N ILE A 149 6.16 12.12 11.33
CA ILE A 149 5.34 10.93 11.09
C ILE A 149 4.97 10.87 9.62
N ILE A 150 5.12 9.70 9.01
CA ILE A 150 4.57 9.38 7.69
C ILE A 150 3.42 8.41 7.90
N ILE A 151 2.27 8.71 7.31
CA ILE A 151 1.08 7.85 7.38
C ILE A 151 0.80 7.19 6.03
N PRO A 152 0.23 5.96 6.02
CA PRO A 152 -0.26 5.36 4.80
C PRO A 152 -1.34 6.22 4.14
N ARG A 153 -1.25 6.47 2.84
CA ARG A 153 -2.25 7.26 2.11
C ARG A 153 -3.64 6.63 2.15
N ASN A 154 -3.74 5.32 2.23
CA ASN A 154 -5.00 4.63 2.38
C ASN A 154 -5.74 4.97 3.69
N TYR A 155 -5.04 5.38 4.76
CA TYR A 155 -5.69 5.83 5.99
C TYR A 155 -6.46 7.13 5.80
N LEU A 156 -5.92 8.05 4.99
CA LEU A 156 -6.64 9.26 4.59
C LEU A 156 -7.89 8.92 3.78
N ASN A 157 -7.79 7.95 2.87
CA ASN A 157 -8.93 7.46 2.10
C ASN A 157 -9.98 6.79 2.98
N LEU A 158 -9.57 5.94 3.92
CA LEU A 158 -10.47 5.31 4.90
C LEU A 158 -11.18 6.35 5.77
N TYR A 159 -10.46 7.38 6.21
CA TYR A 159 -11.07 8.51 6.93
C TYR A 159 -12.12 9.21 6.03
N ASN A 160 -11.74 9.63 4.83
CA ASN A 160 -12.57 10.46 3.97
C ASN A 160 -13.82 9.75 3.45
N PHE A 161 -13.72 8.48 3.09
CA PHE A 161 -14.80 7.70 2.46
C PHE A 161 -15.52 6.76 3.42
N GLY A 162 -14.90 6.40 4.53
CA GLY A 162 -15.51 5.57 5.57
C GLY A 162 -16.00 6.39 6.74
N PHE A 163 -15.09 6.95 7.51
CA PHE A 163 -15.42 7.57 8.81
C PHE A 163 -16.06 8.96 8.67
N ALA A 164 -15.47 9.86 7.88
CA ALA A 164 -15.95 11.24 7.77
C ALA A 164 -17.37 11.29 7.17
N GLN A 165 -17.60 10.48 6.13
CA GLN A 165 -18.92 10.42 5.49
C GLN A 165 -20.01 9.88 6.43
N SER A 166 -19.71 8.86 7.22
CA SER A 166 -20.67 8.26 8.17
C SER A 166 -21.01 9.17 9.36
N ARG A 167 -20.16 10.13 9.67
CA ARG A 167 -20.28 11.06 10.80
C ARG A 167 -20.54 12.50 10.39
N SER A 168 -20.79 12.77 9.10
CA SER A 168 -20.96 14.13 8.56
C SER A 168 -19.79 15.07 8.91
N LEU A 169 -18.57 14.52 8.96
CA LEU A 169 -17.36 15.27 9.21
C LEU A 169 -16.76 15.76 7.87
N PRO A 170 -15.98 16.85 7.88
CA PRO A 170 -15.32 17.34 6.68
C PRO A 170 -14.27 16.33 6.17
N LYS A 171 -14.16 16.23 4.85
CA LYS A 171 -13.05 15.49 4.23
C LYS A 171 -11.75 16.26 4.43
N LEU A 172 -10.68 15.52 4.65
CA LEU A 172 -9.35 16.08 4.82
C LEU A 172 -8.52 15.88 3.56
N SER A 173 -7.77 16.90 3.18
CA SER A 173 -6.70 16.77 2.17
C SER A 173 -5.37 16.46 2.84
N GLU A 174 -4.38 16.00 2.08
CA GLU A 174 -3.03 15.78 2.61
C GLU A 174 -2.44 17.07 3.21
N GLY A 175 -2.67 18.22 2.54
CA GLY A 175 -2.21 19.52 3.03
C GLY A 175 -2.85 19.90 4.35
N LEU A 176 -4.14 19.63 4.56
CA LEU A 176 -4.80 19.88 5.85
C LEU A 176 -4.29 18.91 6.93
N MET A 177 -4.10 17.64 6.60
CA MET A 177 -3.55 16.67 7.54
C MET A 177 -2.14 17.03 8.00
N SER A 178 -1.31 17.58 7.11
CA SER A 178 0.05 18.04 7.48
C SER A 178 0.08 19.23 8.42
N LEU A 179 -1.03 19.96 8.56
CA LEU A 179 -1.16 21.08 9.52
C LEU A 179 -1.64 20.61 10.89
N ILE A 180 -2.15 19.38 10.98
CA ILE A 180 -2.66 18.83 12.23
C ILE A 180 -1.49 18.32 13.07
N GLN A 181 -1.39 18.84 14.27
CA GLN A 181 -0.44 18.37 15.26
C GLN A 181 -1.12 17.40 16.22
N MET A 182 -0.56 16.20 16.34
CA MET A 182 -1.08 15.16 17.23
C MET A 182 -0.35 15.18 18.57
N ASP A 183 -1.07 14.92 19.66
CA ASP A 183 -0.47 14.63 20.94
C ASP A 183 -0.07 13.17 21.00
N ILE A 184 1.22 12.88 21.10
CA ILE A 184 1.76 11.53 21.18
C ILE A 184 2.17 11.24 22.62
N LEU A 185 1.51 10.28 23.23
CA LEU A 185 1.84 9.81 24.57
C LEU A 185 2.54 8.46 24.49
N MET A 186 3.76 8.41 24.96
CA MET A 186 4.58 7.20 25.01
C MET A 186 4.68 6.68 26.44
N ARG A 187 4.54 5.36 26.59
CA ARG A 187 4.61 4.69 27.91
C ARG A 187 5.43 3.41 27.82
N GLY A 188 6.38 3.27 28.73
CA GLY A 188 7.19 2.07 28.85
C GLY A 188 8.26 2.23 29.90
N ASN A 189 8.78 1.15 30.43
CA ASN A 189 9.85 1.14 31.44
C ASN A 189 9.63 2.13 32.61
N GLY A 190 8.39 2.23 33.10
CA GLY A 190 8.01 3.16 34.15
C GLY A 190 7.99 4.65 33.75
N ARG A 191 8.29 4.99 32.49
CA ARG A 191 8.28 6.35 31.93
C ARG A 191 6.97 6.64 31.21
N VAL A 192 6.55 7.90 31.30
CA VAL A 192 5.43 8.44 30.52
C VAL A 192 5.87 9.80 30.01
N GLU A 193 5.95 9.95 28.70
CA GLU A 193 6.36 11.21 28.08
C GLU A 193 5.40 11.62 26.96
N GLN A 194 5.22 12.91 26.78
CA GLN A 194 4.36 13.48 25.76
C GLN A 194 5.17 14.24 24.73
N TYR A 195 4.93 13.93 23.48
CA TYR A 195 5.53 14.55 22.29
C TYR A 195 4.46 15.12 21.37
N LYS A 196 4.86 15.96 20.44
CA LYS A 196 4.01 16.41 19.35
C LYS A 196 4.34 15.61 18.10
N GLY A 197 3.33 15.02 17.46
CA GLY A 197 3.48 14.33 16.20
C GLY A 197 3.12 15.23 15.03
N ASN A 198 4.02 15.39 14.07
CA ASN A 198 3.80 16.15 12.84
C ASN A 198 3.76 15.21 11.64
N ILE A 199 2.68 15.23 10.86
CA ILE A 199 2.59 14.48 9.63
C ILE A 199 3.41 15.20 8.56
N VAL A 200 4.52 14.58 8.16
CA VAL A 200 5.45 15.14 7.17
C VAL A 200 5.26 14.56 5.77
N GLY A 201 4.48 13.49 5.65
CA GLY A 201 4.21 12.88 4.36
C GLY A 201 3.23 11.71 4.41
N PHE A 202 2.90 11.21 3.22
CA PHE A 202 1.98 10.09 3.02
C PHE A 202 2.65 9.03 2.15
N SER A 203 2.80 7.82 2.71
CA SER A 203 3.36 6.70 1.95
C SER A 203 2.30 6.05 1.07
N ASN A 204 2.65 5.78 -0.17
CA ASN A 204 1.86 4.96 -1.09
C ASN A 204 2.24 3.48 -1.03
N ARG A 205 3.36 3.16 -0.38
CA ARG A 205 3.98 1.85 -0.40
C ARG A 205 3.81 1.07 0.88
N LEU A 206 4.05 1.78 1.99
CA LEU A 206 4.12 1.16 3.29
C LEU A 206 2.80 1.36 4.02
N ASN A 207 2.15 0.25 4.33
CA ASN A 207 0.84 0.24 5.00
C ASN A 207 1.02 0.26 6.52
N THR A 208 1.88 1.14 7.00
CA THR A 208 2.16 1.32 8.42
C THR A 208 2.53 2.76 8.72
N ILE A 209 2.38 3.16 9.98
CA ILE A 209 2.75 4.51 10.43
C ILE A 209 4.25 4.51 10.70
N LEU A 210 4.97 5.30 9.90
CA LEU A 210 6.42 5.38 9.99
C LEU A 210 6.89 6.55 10.83
N VAL A 211 7.97 6.30 11.54
CA VAL A 211 8.78 7.30 12.25
C VAL A 211 10.26 7.10 11.88
N PRO A 212 11.14 8.11 12.03
CA PRO A 212 12.55 7.97 11.72
C PRO A 212 13.19 6.82 12.49
N GLN A 213 14.14 6.14 11.86
CA GLN A 213 14.90 5.07 12.52
C GLN A 213 15.66 5.59 13.75
N SER A 214 16.16 6.82 13.70
CA SER A 214 16.82 7.49 14.85
C SER A 214 15.88 7.65 16.05
N PHE A 215 14.64 8.09 15.81
CA PHE A 215 13.60 8.14 16.84
C PHE A 215 13.30 6.76 17.41
N MET A 216 13.08 5.76 16.55
CA MET A 216 12.72 4.42 16.98
C MET A 216 13.81 3.78 17.85
N ASN A 217 15.07 3.93 17.46
CA ASN A 217 16.20 3.42 18.23
C ASN A 217 16.27 4.08 19.62
N TRP A 218 16.16 5.42 19.65
CA TRP A 218 16.15 6.19 20.89
C TRP A 218 14.96 5.80 21.77
N ALA A 219 13.76 5.71 21.22
CA ALA A 219 12.55 5.41 21.97
C ALA A 219 12.54 3.97 22.52
N ASN A 220 12.90 2.98 21.72
CA ASN A 220 12.99 1.58 22.18
C ASN A 220 14.04 1.46 23.30
N GLN A 221 15.18 2.15 23.19
CA GLN A 221 16.22 2.12 24.22
C GLN A 221 15.74 2.75 25.54
N ASN A 222 14.93 3.83 25.49
CA ASN A 222 14.46 4.54 26.67
C ASN A 222 13.23 3.90 27.31
N PHE A 223 12.29 3.42 26.50
CA PHE A 223 10.97 2.92 26.95
C PHE A 223 10.86 1.40 27.00
N ALA A 224 11.79 0.67 26.37
CA ALA A 224 11.79 -0.79 26.37
C ALA A 224 13.22 -1.38 26.23
N PRO A 225 14.17 -1.04 27.13
CA PRO A 225 15.59 -1.38 26.99
C PRO A 225 15.85 -2.89 26.95
N ASP A 226 15.00 -3.67 27.59
CA ASP A 226 15.16 -5.14 27.68
C ASP A 226 14.53 -5.88 26.49
N SER A 227 13.93 -5.15 25.54
CA SER A 227 13.24 -5.70 24.38
C SER A 227 14.06 -5.46 23.11
N GLN A 228 14.62 -6.53 22.54
CA GLN A 228 15.31 -6.49 21.24
C GLN A 228 14.84 -7.68 20.38
N PRO A 229 13.58 -7.69 19.97
CA PRO A 229 13.07 -8.78 19.16
C PRO A 229 13.68 -8.75 17.76
N ASP A 230 13.91 -9.93 17.21
CA ASP A 230 14.19 -10.08 15.79
C ASP A 230 13.04 -9.53 14.95
N PRO A 231 13.31 -8.97 13.76
CA PRO A 231 12.28 -8.38 12.93
C PRO A 231 11.27 -9.42 12.44
N SER A 232 9.98 -9.11 12.53
CA SER A 232 8.90 -9.95 12.00
C SER A 232 8.55 -9.66 10.54
N ARG A 233 9.03 -8.51 10.02
CA ARG A 233 8.77 -8.02 8.68
C ARG A 233 10.05 -7.50 8.03
N LEU A 234 10.21 -7.80 6.74
CA LEU A 234 11.31 -7.29 5.94
C LEU A 234 10.78 -6.53 4.73
N ILE A 235 11.47 -5.47 4.33
CA ILE A 235 11.27 -4.81 3.05
C ILE A 235 12.41 -5.19 2.12
N ILE A 236 12.06 -5.62 0.90
CA ILE A 236 13.01 -6.15 -0.08
C ILE A 236 12.87 -5.33 -1.34
N GLU A 237 13.97 -4.76 -1.81
CA GLU A 237 14.07 -4.17 -3.13
C GLU A 237 14.41 -5.26 -4.12
N VAL A 238 13.59 -5.42 -5.16
CA VAL A 238 13.74 -6.45 -6.19
C VAL A 238 13.87 -5.82 -7.57
N ASP A 239 14.46 -6.56 -8.51
CA ASP A 239 14.57 -6.10 -9.90
C ASP A 239 13.25 -6.20 -10.65
N ASN A 240 12.52 -7.27 -10.42
CA ASN A 240 11.24 -7.55 -11.05
C ASN A 240 10.34 -8.34 -10.08
N PRO A 241 9.29 -7.73 -9.53
CA PRO A 241 8.39 -8.40 -8.58
C PRO A 241 7.58 -9.54 -9.21
N ALA A 242 7.51 -9.61 -10.55
CA ALA A 242 6.86 -10.71 -11.28
C ALA A 242 7.79 -11.91 -11.56
N ASP A 243 9.03 -11.88 -11.07
CA ASP A 243 9.97 -12.99 -11.24
C ASP A 243 9.47 -14.23 -10.50
N ALA A 244 9.28 -15.34 -11.23
CA ALA A 244 8.83 -16.62 -10.69
C ALA A 244 9.79 -17.21 -9.66
N SER A 245 11.07 -16.83 -9.68
CA SER A 245 12.05 -17.28 -8.71
C SER A 245 11.74 -16.77 -7.30
N ILE A 246 11.19 -15.55 -7.17
CA ILE A 246 10.75 -14.96 -5.90
C ILE A 246 9.63 -15.79 -5.29
N ALA A 247 8.58 -16.06 -6.08
CA ALA A 247 7.44 -16.85 -5.62
C ALA A 247 7.88 -18.25 -5.15
N LYS A 248 8.77 -18.89 -5.90
CA LYS A 248 9.33 -20.21 -5.54
C LYS A 248 10.14 -20.15 -4.25
N TYR A 249 11.02 -19.16 -4.10
CA TYR A 249 11.82 -18.99 -2.90
C TYR A 249 10.93 -18.73 -1.67
N PHE A 250 9.96 -17.84 -1.78
CA PHE A 250 9.02 -17.52 -0.71
C PHE A 250 8.22 -18.75 -0.28
N GLN A 251 7.71 -19.52 -1.24
CA GLN A 251 7.01 -20.77 -0.95
C GLN A 251 7.91 -21.78 -0.22
N GLN A 252 9.16 -21.94 -0.64
CA GLN A 252 10.11 -22.85 0.00
C GLN A 252 10.46 -22.45 1.44
N LYS A 253 10.57 -21.13 1.68
CA LYS A 253 10.90 -20.58 3.01
C LYS A 253 9.68 -20.36 3.91
N GLY A 254 8.47 -20.50 3.38
CA GLY A 254 7.23 -20.19 4.10
C GLY A 254 7.04 -18.69 4.33
N TYR A 255 7.51 -17.85 3.39
CA TYR A 255 7.32 -16.42 3.42
C TYR A 255 6.05 -16.03 2.68
N GLU A 256 5.43 -14.95 3.12
CA GLU A 256 4.26 -14.33 2.49
C GLU A 256 4.55 -12.85 2.18
N THR A 257 3.84 -12.31 1.19
CA THR A 257 3.90 -10.88 0.89
C THR A 257 2.62 -10.21 1.39
N GLU A 258 2.76 -9.10 2.12
CA GLU A 258 1.59 -8.33 2.58
C GLU A 258 0.82 -7.67 1.44
N ASP A 259 1.52 -7.28 0.39
CA ASP A 259 0.97 -6.43 -0.67
C ASP A 259 0.17 -7.19 -1.73
N GLY A 260 0.08 -8.52 -1.67
CA GLY A 260 -0.54 -9.32 -2.72
C GLY A 260 0.08 -9.10 -4.11
N LYS A 261 1.26 -8.46 -4.19
CA LYS A 261 1.91 -8.07 -5.46
C LYS A 261 2.19 -9.24 -6.37
N LEU A 262 2.48 -10.41 -5.81
CA LEU A 262 2.63 -11.63 -6.60
C LEU A 262 1.34 -12.02 -7.34
N ASP A 263 0.18 -11.72 -6.76
CA ASP A 263 -1.12 -11.99 -7.35
C ASP A 263 -1.62 -10.81 -8.20
N ALA A 264 -1.32 -9.57 -7.83
CA ALA A 264 -1.65 -8.38 -8.61
C ALA A 264 -0.95 -8.38 -9.98
N GLY A 265 0.30 -8.83 -10.05
CA GLY A 265 1.01 -9.00 -11.32
C GLY A 265 0.31 -9.96 -12.27
N LYS A 266 -0.17 -11.10 -11.75
CA LYS A 266 -0.96 -12.07 -12.51
C LYS A 266 -2.29 -11.47 -12.96
N THR A 267 -3.00 -10.78 -12.08
CA THR A 267 -4.29 -10.15 -12.39
C THR A 267 -4.14 -9.10 -13.48
N THR A 268 -3.11 -8.26 -13.43
CA THR A 268 -2.82 -7.26 -14.47
C THR A 268 -2.49 -7.92 -15.81
N TYR A 269 -1.74 -9.03 -15.82
CA TYR A 269 -1.44 -9.81 -17.03
C TYR A 269 -2.72 -10.38 -17.63
N PHE A 270 -3.58 -11.03 -16.83
CA PHE A 270 -4.86 -11.55 -17.29
C PHE A 270 -5.78 -10.44 -17.83
N LEU A 271 -5.84 -9.30 -17.16
CA LEU A 271 -6.61 -8.15 -17.61
C LEU A 271 -6.14 -7.66 -18.99
N ARG A 272 -4.83 -7.52 -19.19
CA ARG A 272 -4.24 -7.15 -20.50
C ARG A 272 -4.57 -8.17 -21.59
N LEU A 273 -4.52 -9.46 -21.25
CA LEU A 273 -4.85 -10.54 -22.18
C LEU A 273 -6.34 -10.51 -22.58
N ILE A 274 -7.25 -10.36 -21.61
CA ILE A 274 -8.69 -10.27 -21.88
C ILE A 274 -9.00 -9.05 -22.76
N VAL A 275 -8.47 -7.87 -22.42
CA VAL A 275 -8.68 -6.66 -23.23
C VAL A 275 -8.08 -6.81 -24.61
N GLY A 276 -6.90 -7.44 -24.75
CA GLY A 276 -6.30 -7.75 -26.05
C GLY A 276 -7.18 -8.64 -26.92
N ILE A 277 -7.81 -9.66 -26.33
CA ILE A 277 -8.74 -10.55 -27.04
C ILE A 277 -10.01 -9.80 -27.50
N VAL A 278 -10.53 -8.89 -26.65
CA VAL A 278 -11.75 -8.12 -26.99
C VAL A 278 -11.49 -7.08 -28.07
N LEU A 279 -10.26 -6.55 -28.16
CA LEU A 279 -9.87 -5.54 -29.14
C LEU A 279 -9.37 -6.13 -30.48
N ALA A 280 -9.06 -7.44 -30.55
CA ALA A 280 -8.66 -8.15 -31.77
C ALA A 280 -9.86 -8.63 -32.57
#